data_ed4728d6da23771b827af6c03b383370
#
_entry.id   ed4728d6da23771b827af6c03b383370
#
_cell.length_a   1.000
_cell.length_b   1.000
_cell.length_c   1.000
_cell.angle_alpha   90.00
_cell.angle_beta   90.00
_cell.angle_gamma   90.00
#
_symmetry.space_group_name_H-M   'P 1'
#
loop_
_entity.id
_entity.type
_entity.pdbx_description
1 polymer ?
#
loop_
_entity_poly.entity_id
_entity_poly.type
_entity_poly.pdbx_seq_one_letter_code
_entity_poly.pdbx_strand_id
1 'polypeptide(L)'
;MRDIISQNYMAGEFNRTKPHVNVGTIGHVDHGKTTLTAAILNVLSKAGSGYSATVKGVDDIDKAPEEKARGITISLSHSEYETPARHYAHVDAPGHADYIKNMITGAAQMDGAVLVVAATDGVMPQTREHVLLAKQVGVPKVIVFLNKIDMVDDKDLIDLVEEEVRELLDKQGFDGKNTPIIRGSGLKALENPEPGNEWSGKVMELVKALDEYIPEPVRELDKPFLMAIEDVFSIEGRGTVVTGRIDRGIVKVGEEVEIIGIKDTVKTTVTGVEMFNKSLQQGQAGDNAGVLLRGTKKEDVHRGQILAKPGTSKPHTEFESEVYILTKEEGGRHTPFFTGYKPQFYVRTTDVTGEVTLKEGVEMVMPGDTVTFKVKLVGPIAIEEQMRFAIREGGKTVGAGVVTKIVA
;
A
#
# COMPACT_ATOMS: atom_id res chain seq x y z
N MET A 1 -18.50 4.65 -12.65
CA MET A 1 -17.15 5.04 -13.15
C MET A 1 -17.16 5.85 -14.47
N ARG A 2 -18.28 6.00 -15.17
CA ARG A 2 -18.35 6.78 -16.44
C ARG A 2 -18.51 8.31 -16.26
N ASP A 3 -18.92 8.80 -15.09
CA ASP A 3 -19.37 10.19 -14.93
C ASP A 3 -18.38 11.14 -14.22
N ILE A 4 -17.16 10.68 -13.91
CA ILE A 4 -16.16 11.51 -13.20
C ILE A 4 -15.17 12.19 -14.16
N ILE A 5 -15.16 11.84 -15.45
CA ILE A 5 -14.11 12.26 -16.39
C ILE A 5 -14.64 13.12 -17.55
N SER A 6 -15.93 13.49 -17.59
CA SER A 6 -16.55 14.20 -18.73
C SER A 6 -16.84 15.68 -18.50
N GLN A 7 -16.30 16.33 -17.48
CA GLN A 7 -16.40 17.79 -17.35
C GLN A 7 -15.03 18.43 -17.56
N ASN A 8 -15.01 19.50 -18.37
CA ASN A 8 -13.87 20.39 -18.62
C ASN A 8 -13.18 20.83 -17.32
N TYR A 9 -12.30 19.98 -16.78
CA TYR A 9 -11.41 20.36 -15.70
C TYR A 9 -10.22 21.10 -16.30
N MET A 10 -10.18 22.40 -16.10
CA MET A 10 -8.89 23.08 -15.98
C MET A 10 -8.29 22.52 -14.69
N ALA A 11 -7.49 21.46 -14.82
CA ALA A 11 -6.73 20.89 -13.71
C ALA A 11 -5.83 22.02 -13.17
N GLY A 12 -6.02 22.40 -11.91
CA GLY A 12 -5.09 23.32 -11.25
C GLY A 12 -3.68 22.72 -11.28
N GLU A 13 -2.67 23.57 -11.29
CA GLU A 13 -1.28 23.13 -11.18
C GLU A 13 -1.00 22.69 -9.74
N PHE A 14 -0.39 21.51 -9.56
CA PHE A 14 0.01 21.03 -8.23
C PHE A 14 1.29 21.75 -7.79
N ASN A 15 1.21 22.47 -6.69
CA ASN A 15 2.33 23.22 -6.12
C ASN A 15 2.91 22.47 -4.92
N ARG A 16 4.18 22.04 -5.01
CA ARG A 16 4.88 21.33 -3.93
C ARG A 16 5.41 22.33 -2.90
N THR A 17 4.57 22.70 -1.95
CA THR A 17 4.95 23.65 -0.88
C THR A 17 5.35 22.96 0.43
N LYS A 18 5.03 21.66 0.57
CA LYS A 18 5.26 20.85 1.78
C LYS A 18 5.86 19.50 1.42
N PRO A 19 6.59 18.84 2.36
CA PRO A 19 6.99 17.45 2.20
C PRO A 19 5.78 16.56 1.94
N HIS A 20 5.91 15.64 0.98
CA HIS A 20 4.88 14.69 0.62
C HIS A 20 5.12 13.33 1.27
N VAL A 21 4.11 12.82 2.00
CA VAL A 21 4.17 11.56 2.73
C VAL A 21 2.98 10.69 2.38
N ASN A 22 3.24 9.43 2.05
CA ASN A 22 2.20 8.44 1.79
C ASN A 22 1.91 7.68 3.08
N VAL A 23 0.68 7.76 3.56
CA VAL A 23 0.19 6.96 4.69
C VAL A 23 -1.01 6.15 4.26
N GLY A 24 -1.38 5.17 5.06
CA GLY A 24 -2.63 4.45 4.77
C GLY A 24 -3.14 3.67 5.95
N THR A 25 -4.41 3.26 5.86
CA THR A 25 -5.10 2.45 6.86
C THR A 25 -4.98 0.97 6.53
N ILE A 26 -4.55 0.18 7.51
CA ILE A 26 -4.48 -1.28 7.47
C ILE A 26 -5.19 -1.88 8.69
N GLY A 27 -5.56 -3.14 8.64
CA GLY A 27 -6.23 -3.84 9.74
C GLY A 27 -7.39 -4.71 9.25
N HIS A 28 -8.04 -5.38 10.19
CA HIS A 28 -9.10 -6.36 9.91
C HIS A 28 -10.30 -5.72 9.18
N VAL A 29 -11.11 -6.55 8.49
CA VAL A 29 -12.42 -6.15 7.97
C VAL A 29 -13.30 -5.68 9.14
N ASP A 30 -14.18 -4.71 8.91
CA ASP A 30 -15.12 -4.12 9.88
C ASP A 30 -14.48 -3.41 11.10
N HIS A 31 -13.16 -3.26 11.17
CA HIS A 31 -12.50 -2.46 12.22
C HIS A 31 -12.62 -0.94 11.99
N GLY A 32 -13.23 -0.50 10.88
CA GLY A 32 -13.57 0.90 10.63
C GLY A 32 -12.46 1.72 9.95
N LYS A 33 -11.63 1.10 9.10
CA LYS A 33 -10.57 1.77 8.32
C LYS A 33 -11.11 2.89 7.45
N THR A 34 -12.07 2.58 6.58
CA THR A 34 -12.68 3.56 5.66
C THR A 34 -13.45 4.64 6.42
N THR A 35 -14.12 4.27 7.52
CA THR A 35 -14.79 5.23 8.41
C THR A 35 -13.80 6.19 9.04
N LEU A 36 -12.64 5.69 9.50
CA LEU A 36 -11.57 6.54 10.04
C LEU A 36 -10.98 7.46 8.98
N THR A 37 -10.75 6.95 7.76
CA THR A 37 -10.29 7.75 6.62
C THR A 37 -11.27 8.89 6.33
N ALA A 38 -12.57 8.61 6.28
CA ALA A 38 -13.60 9.62 6.13
C ALA A 38 -13.61 10.62 7.29
N ALA A 39 -13.45 10.15 8.54
CA ALA A 39 -13.38 11.02 9.72
C ALA A 39 -12.18 11.97 9.65
N ILE A 40 -10.99 11.49 9.27
CA ILE A 40 -9.79 12.33 9.09
C ILE A 40 -10.09 13.47 8.10
N LEU A 41 -10.63 13.15 6.92
CA LEU A 41 -10.92 14.13 5.88
C LEU A 41 -11.93 15.18 6.36
N ASN A 42 -13.00 14.74 7.05
CA ASN A 42 -14.05 15.64 7.52
C ASN A 42 -13.57 16.53 8.69
N VAL A 43 -12.84 15.98 9.65
CA VAL A 43 -12.27 16.74 10.77
C VAL A 43 -11.26 17.78 10.26
N LEU A 44 -10.34 17.39 9.37
CA LEU A 44 -9.33 18.30 8.83
C LEU A 44 -9.94 19.41 7.97
N SER A 45 -11.03 19.16 7.24
CA SER A 45 -11.73 20.19 6.48
C SER A 45 -12.27 21.33 7.35
N LYS A 46 -12.44 21.08 8.65
CA LYS A 46 -12.97 22.03 9.65
C LYS A 46 -11.92 22.50 10.67
N ALA A 47 -10.72 21.94 10.64
CA ALA A 47 -9.67 22.21 11.64
C ALA A 47 -9.05 23.61 11.55
N GLY A 48 -9.36 24.40 10.50
CA GLY A 48 -8.91 25.78 10.37
C GLY A 48 -7.58 25.96 9.64
N SER A 49 -6.91 27.08 9.88
CA SER A 49 -5.74 27.51 9.13
C SER A 49 -4.58 26.49 9.11
N GLY A 50 -4.08 26.20 7.94
CA GLY A 50 -2.97 25.28 7.70
C GLY A 50 -3.38 23.81 7.47
N TYR A 51 -4.64 23.45 7.75
CA TYR A 51 -5.21 22.15 7.41
C TYR A 51 -6.07 22.29 6.14
N SER A 52 -6.06 21.25 5.31
CA SER A 52 -6.88 21.18 4.11
C SER A 52 -7.23 19.73 3.80
N ALA A 53 -8.49 19.47 3.54
CA ALA A 53 -8.97 18.17 3.05
C ALA A 53 -10.26 18.36 2.27
N THR A 54 -10.51 17.49 1.29
CA THR A 54 -11.79 17.39 0.61
C THR A 54 -12.71 16.48 1.42
N VAL A 55 -13.87 16.99 1.83
CA VAL A 55 -14.89 16.20 2.54
C VAL A 55 -15.31 15.00 1.70
N LYS A 56 -15.27 13.82 2.29
CA LYS A 56 -15.75 12.57 1.69
C LYS A 56 -16.51 11.74 2.71
N GLY A 57 -17.64 11.19 2.30
CA GLY A 57 -18.30 10.12 3.04
C GLY A 57 -17.65 8.76 2.77
N VAL A 58 -18.05 7.73 3.51
CA VAL A 58 -17.60 6.34 3.27
C VAL A 58 -17.93 5.91 1.85
N ASP A 59 -19.13 6.20 1.35
CA ASP A 59 -19.57 5.89 -0.02
C ASP A 59 -18.81 6.62 -1.13
N ASP A 60 -18.12 7.72 -0.78
CA ASP A 60 -17.27 8.46 -1.71
C ASP A 60 -15.86 7.87 -1.77
N ILE A 61 -15.47 7.09 -0.78
CA ILE A 61 -14.21 6.34 -0.71
C ILE A 61 -14.43 4.98 -1.37
N ASP A 62 -15.40 4.19 -0.90
CA ASP A 62 -15.83 2.91 -1.46
C ASP A 62 -16.85 3.14 -2.58
N LYS A 63 -16.37 3.45 -3.79
CA LYS A 63 -17.21 3.92 -4.90
C LYS A 63 -17.82 2.81 -5.74
N ALA A 64 -17.15 1.64 -5.80
CA ALA A 64 -17.59 0.57 -6.67
C ALA A 64 -18.94 0.01 -6.21
N PRO A 65 -19.87 -0.33 -7.13
CA PRO A 65 -21.15 -0.90 -6.78
C PRO A 65 -21.04 -2.16 -5.91
N GLU A 66 -19.99 -2.96 -6.12
CA GLU A 66 -19.73 -4.18 -5.36
C GLU A 66 -19.27 -3.86 -3.94
N GLU A 67 -18.44 -2.82 -3.74
CA GLU A 67 -18.02 -2.31 -2.42
C GLU A 67 -19.23 -1.86 -1.60
N LYS A 68 -20.10 -1.05 -2.21
CA LYS A 68 -21.32 -0.57 -1.57
C LYS A 68 -22.31 -1.70 -1.24
N ALA A 69 -22.45 -2.66 -2.14
CA ALA A 69 -23.36 -3.79 -1.93
C ALA A 69 -22.89 -4.74 -0.81
N ARG A 70 -21.58 -4.88 -0.64
CA ARG A 70 -20.98 -5.76 0.38
C ARG A 70 -20.60 -5.03 1.67
N GLY A 71 -20.51 -3.69 1.65
CA GLY A 71 -20.05 -2.88 2.78
C GLY A 71 -18.56 -3.10 3.10
N ILE A 72 -17.75 -3.49 2.11
CA ILE A 72 -16.31 -3.75 2.28
C ILE A 72 -15.49 -3.07 1.19
N THR A 73 -14.31 -2.57 1.53
CA THR A 73 -13.34 -2.04 0.57
C THR A 73 -12.72 -3.18 -0.23
N ILE A 74 -12.72 -3.07 -1.55
CA ILE A 74 -12.13 -4.04 -2.49
C ILE A 74 -10.89 -3.45 -3.16
N SER A 75 -11.02 -2.25 -3.70
CA SER A 75 -9.98 -1.54 -4.43
C SER A 75 -9.26 -0.54 -3.54
N LEU A 76 -8.01 -0.20 -3.90
CA LEU A 76 -7.33 0.90 -3.23
C LEU A 76 -8.03 2.22 -3.52
N SER A 77 -8.24 3.02 -2.50
CA SER A 77 -8.74 4.38 -2.64
C SER A 77 -7.71 5.38 -2.13
N HIS A 78 -7.46 6.43 -2.90
CA HIS A 78 -6.51 7.47 -2.56
C HIS A 78 -7.25 8.77 -2.22
N SER A 79 -6.86 9.39 -1.12
CA SER A 79 -7.35 10.69 -0.69
C SER A 79 -6.17 11.60 -0.36
N GLU A 80 -6.33 12.91 -0.53
CA GLU A 80 -5.31 13.87 -0.15
C GLU A 80 -5.79 14.74 1.00
N TYR A 81 -4.87 15.14 1.87
CA TYR A 81 -5.07 16.17 2.88
C TYR A 81 -3.74 16.82 3.27
N GLU A 82 -3.83 17.98 3.91
CA GLU A 82 -2.67 18.70 4.39
C GLU A 82 -2.79 19.04 5.87
N THR A 83 -1.63 19.02 6.53
CA THR A 83 -1.39 19.65 7.84
C THR A 83 -0.55 20.90 7.65
N PRO A 84 -0.33 21.72 8.69
CA PRO A 84 0.64 22.81 8.61
C PRO A 84 2.04 22.34 8.19
N ALA A 85 2.43 21.11 8.54
CA ALA A 85 3.76 20.56 8.30
C ALA A 85 3.90 19.79 6.97
N ARG A 86 2.86 19.06 6.53
CA ARG A 86 3.00 18.05 5.47
C ARG A 86 1.78 17.98 4.55
N HIS A 87 2.01 17.49 3.33
CA HIS A 87 0.98 17.02 2.40
C HIS A 87 0.94 15.51 2.44
N TYR A 88 -0.24 14.93 2.62
CA TYR A 88 -0.46 13.49 2.72
C TYR A 88 -1.24 12.93 1.54
N ALA A 89 -0.75 11.82 0.97
CA ALA A 89 -1.58 10.89 0.24
C ALA A 89 -2.01 9.77 1.20
N HIS A 90 -3.30 9.56 1.36
CA HIS A 90 -3.86 8.53 2.22
C HIS A 90 -4.42 7.38 1.38
N VAL A 91 -3.87 6.20 1.57
CA VAL A 91 -4.27 4.96 0.90
C VAL A 91 -5.21 4.19 1.82
N ASP A 92 -6.47 4.07 1.45
CA ASP A 92 -7.39 3.16 2.14
C ASP A 92 -7.28 1.77 1.53
N ALA A 93 -6.81 0.79 2.33
CA ALA A 93 -6.53 -0.56 1.88
C ALA A 93 -7.63 -1.54 2.33
N PRO A 94 -7.99 -2.54 1.48
CA PRO A 94 -8.99 -3.53 1.85
C PRO A 94 -8.57 -4.34 3.07
N GLY A 95 -9.56 -4.73 3.90
CA GLY A 95 -9.35 -5.56 5.08
C GLY A 95 -9.59 -7.05 4.86
N HIS A 96 -10.33 -7.43 3.83
CA HIS A 96 -10.75 -8.81 3.60
C HIS A 96 -9.64 -9.65 2.95
N ALA A 97 -9.49 -10.90 3.38
CA ALA A 97 -8.44 -11.82 2.92
C ALA A 97 -8.44 -12.04 1.39
N ASP A 98 -9.61 -12.02 0.74
CA ASP A 98 -9.72 -12.18 -0.72
C ASP A 98 -9.03 -11.06 -1.51
N TYR A 99 -8.87 -9.88 -0.90
CA TYR A 99 -8.29 -8.69 -1.53
C TYR A 99 -6.88 -8.35 -1.04
N ILE A 100 -6.22 -9.32 -0.42
CA ILE A 100 -4.87 -9.16 0.15
C ILE A 100 -3.85 -8.66 -0.88
N LYS A 101 -4.01 -9.00 -2.16
CA LYS A 101 -3.18 -8.47 -3.25
C LYS A 101 -3.24 -6.94 -3.33
N ASN A 102 -4.44 -6.38 -3.19
CA ASN A 102 -4.62 -4.93 -3.18
C ASN A 102 -4.05 -4.32 -1.90
N MET A 103 -4.22 -5.01 -0.76
CA MET A 103 -3.61 -4.59 0.51
C MET A 103 -2.07 -4.55 0.42
N ILE A 104 -1.43 -5.59 -0.13
CA ILE A 104 0.03 -5.63 -0.33
C ILE A 104 0.48 -4.47 -1.23
N THR A 105 -0.22 -4.26 -2.36
CA THR A 105 0.07 -3.16 -3.28
C THR A 105 -0.06 -1.80 -2.59
N GLY A 106 -1.11 -1.59 -1.80
CA GLY A 106 -1.31 -0.35 -1.05
C GLY A 106 -0.23 -0.15 0.01
N ALA A 107 0.06 -1.18 0.80
CA ALA A 107 1.08 -1.10 1.85
C ALA A 107 2.48 -0.81 1.29
N ALA A 108 2.82 -1.34 0.12
CA ALA A 108 4.10 -1.06 -0.54
C ALA A 108 4.30 0.41 -0.94
N GLN A 109 3.22 1.19 -1.00
CA GLN A 109 3.27 2.63 -1.29
C GLN A 109 3.48 3.48 -0.04
N MET A 110 3.24 2.93 1.17
CA MET A 110 3.17 3.70 2.40
C MET A 110 4.57 4.01 2.97
N ASP A 111 4.75 5.25 3.38
CA ASP A 111 5.89 5.73 4.17
C ASP A 111 5.61 5.56 5.68
N GLY A 112 4.36 5.29 6.03
CA GLY A 112 3.88 4.95 7.36
C GLY A 112 2.46 4.40 7.29
N ALA A 113 2.06 3.56 8.25
CA ALA A 113 0.73 2.97 8.28
C ALA A 113 -0.02 3.32 9.56
N VAL A 114 -1.34 3.42 9.48
CA VAL A 114 -2.27 3.46 10.60
C VAL A 114 -2.92 2.08 10.73
N LEU A 115 -2.54 1.35 11.76
CA LEU A 115 -3.17 0.08 12.11
C LEU A 115 -4.48 0.38 12.87
N VAL A 116 -5.60 0.02 12.28
CA VAL A 116 -6.92 0.20 12.91
C VAL A 116 -7.36 -1.11 13.54
N VAL A 117 -7.54 -1.09 14.86
CA VAL A 117 -8.01 -2.24 15.65
C VAL A 117 -9.27 -1.84 16.41
N ALA A 118 -10.35 -2.60 16.25
CA ALA A 118 -11.55 -2.37 17.06
C ALA A 118 -11.34 -2.89 18.49
N ALA A 119 -11.58 -2.04 19.49
CA ALA A 119 -11.46 -2.43 20.88
C ALA A 119 -12.44 -3.55 21.29
N THR A 120 -13.56 -3.68 20.55
CA THR A 120 -14.55 -4.74 20.74
C THR A 120 -14.06 -6.13 20.34
N ASP A 121 -13.13 -6.20 19.37
CA ASP A 121 -12.74 -7.45 18.72
C ASP A 121 -11.28 -7.84 18.99
N GLY A 122 -10.43 -6.88 19.36
CA GLY A 122 -9.01 -7.07 19.60
C GLY A 122 -8.22 -7.42 18.34
N VAL A 123 -7.13 -8.16 18.50
CA VAL A 123 -6.24 -8.58 17.42
C VAL A 123 -6.81 -9.78 16.67
N MET A 124 -7.30 -9.54 15.48
CA MET A 124 -7.93 -10.53 14.59
C MET A 124 -6.92 -11.12 13.59
N PRO A 125 -7.25 -12.22 12.87
CA PRO A 125 -6.33 -12.86 11.94
C PRO A 125 -5.76 -11.93 10.85
N GLN A 126 -6.60 -11.10 10.21
CA GLN A 126 -6.11 -10.15 9.21
C GLN A 126 -5.30 -9.00 9.84
N THR A 127 -5.53 -8.65 11.11
CA THR A 127 -4.67 -7.71 11.84
C THR A 127 -3.24 -8.21 11.87
N ARG A 128 -3.04 -9.48 12.24
CA ARG A 128 -1.71 -10.14 12.27
C ARG A 128 -1.08 -10.20 10.87
N GLU A 129 -1.85 -10.63 9.87
CA GLU A 129 -1.38 -10.72 8.48
C GLU A 129 -1.00 -9.34 7.92
N HIS A 130 -1.78 -8.30 8.18
CA HIS A 130 -1.51 -6.94 7.69
C HIS A 130 -0.27 -6.33 8.32
N VAL A 131 -0.03 -6.53 9.61
CA VAL A 131 1.19 -6.07 10.29
C VAL A 131 2.42 -6.78 9.72
N LEU A 132 2.35 -8.11 9.55
CA LEU A 132 3.40 -8.89 8.91
C LEU A 132 3.70 -8.37 7.50
N LEU A 133 2.68 -8.23 6.65
CA LEU A 133 2.85 -7.80 5.27
C LEU A 133 3.37 -6.36 5.18
N ALA A 134 2.88 -5.44 6.01
CA ALA A 134 3.40 -4.08 6.09
C ALA A 134 4.92 -4.08 6.39
N LYS A 135 5.36 -4.92 7.33
CA LYS A 135 6.79 -5.09 7.61
C LYS A 135 7.55 -5.64 6.42
N GLN A 136 7.01 -6.63 5.73
CA GLN A 136 7.64 -7.28 4.59
C GLN A 136 7.80 -6.35 3.38
N VAL A 137 6.80 -5.52 3.10
CA VAL A 137 6.89 -4.53 2.01
C VAL A 137 7.73 -3.29 2.38
N GLY A 138 8.19 -3.21 3.64
CA GLY A 138 9.14 -2.19 4.09
C GLY A 138 8.50 -0.94 4.69
N VAL A 139 7.26 -0.98 5.15
CA VAL A 139 6.67 0.12 5.93
C VAL A 139 7.53 0.37 7.17
N PRO A 140 8.11 1.58 7.33
CA PRO A 140 9.10 1.82 8.37
C PRO A 140 8.49 2.00 9.77
N LYS A 141 7.29 2.57 9.85
CA LYS A 141 6.62 2.92 11.11
C LYS A 141 5.12 2.66 11.01
N VAL A 142 4.53 2.27 12.14
CA VAL A 142 3.09 2.06 12.30
C VAL A 142 2.61 2.91 13.48
N ILE A 143 1.46 3.54 13.33
CA ILE A 143 0.69 4.17 14.42
C ILE A 143 -0.57 3.34 14.60
N VAL A 144 -1.06 3.21 15.83
CA VAL A 144 -2.29 2.44 16.09
C VAL A 144 -3.44 3.40 16.40
N PHE A 145 -4.58 3.16 15.77
CA PHE A 145 -5.84 3.73 16.17
C PHE A 145 -6.74 2.63 16.75
N LEU A 146 -6.87 2.63 18.09
CA LEU A 146 -7.75 1.71 18.79
C LEU A 146 -9.17 2.26 18.69
N ASN A 147 -9.93 1.72 17.76
CA ASN A 147 -11.23 2.22 17.31
C ASN A 147 -12.39 1.61 18.09
N LYS A 148 -13.57 2.20 17.99
CA LYS A 148 -14.83 1.76 18.60
C LYS A 148 -14.78 1.73 20.14
N ILE A 149 -13.97 2.56 20.79
CA ILE A 149 -13.92 2.59 22.26
C ILE A 149 -15.21 3.10 22.88
N ASP A 150 -16.04 3.83 22.11
CA ASP A 150 -17.39 4.24 22.50
C ASP A 150 -18.36 3.07 22.72
N MET A 151 -17.99 1.87 22.30
CA MET A 151 -18.78 0.64 22.46
C MET A 151 -18.27 -0.27 23.60
N VAL A 152 -17.22 0.13 24.32
CA VAL A 152 -16.59 -0.67 25.37
C VAL A 152 -16.60 0.12 26.69
N ASP A 153 -17.37 -0.33 27.64
CA ASP A 153 -17.46 0.32 28.97
C ASP A 153 -16.32 -0.09 29.93
N ASP A 154 -15.74 -1.29 29.67
CA ASP A 154 -14.68 -1.85 30.50
C ASP A 154 -13.30 -1.33 30.04
N LYS A 155 -12.70 -0.50 30.90
CA LYS A 155 -11.37 0.07 30.63
C LYS A 155 -10.26 -0.97 30.67
N ASP A 156 -10.37 -1.98 31.50
CA ASP A 156 -9.36 -3.04 31.65
C ASP A 156 -9.31 -3.88 30.36
N LEU A 157 -10.45 -4.07 29.69
CA LEU A 157 -10.51 -4.72 28.38
C LEU A 157 -9.80 -3.88 27.30
N ILE A 158 -9.98 -2.56 27.31
CA ILE A 158 -9.29 -1.67 26.37
C ILE A 158 -7.77 -1.74 26.57
N ASP A 159 -7.32 -1.74 27.85
CA ASP A 159 -5.90 -1.85 28.21
C ASP A 159 -5.31 -3.19 27.76
N LEU A 160 -6.05 -4.30 27.93
CA LEU A 160 -5.64 -5.62 27.48
C LEU A 160 -5.47 -5.69 25.95
N VAL A 161 -6.43 -5.13 25.19
CA VAL A 161 -6.33 -5.08 23.73
C VAL A 161 -5.14 -4.23 23.28
N GLU A 162 -4.87 -3.10 23.95
CA GLU A 162 -3.69 -2.29 23.66
C GLU A 162 -2.40 -3.10 23.88
N GLU A 163 -2.30 -3.87 24.96
CA GLU A 163 -1.13 -4.69 25.25
C GLU A 163 -0.94 -5.80 24.21
N GLU A 164 -2.02 -6.48 23.80
CA GLU A 164 -1.98 -7.47 22.72
C GLU A 164 -1.48 -6.88 21.39
N VAL A 165 -1.89 -5.64 21.07
CA VAL A 165 -1.43 -4.94 19.87
C VAL A 165 0.06 -4.61 19.97
N ARG A 166 0.55 -4.16 21.13
CA ARG A 166 1.98 -3.88 21.37
C ARG A 166 2.83 -5.13 21.21
N GLU A 167 2.38 -6.24 21.79
CA GLU A 167 3.06 -7.53 21.63
C GLU A 167 3.11 -8.00 20.17
N LEU A 168 2.01 -7.83 19.43
CA LEU A 168 1.99 -8.15 18.00
C LEU A 168 3.01 -7.32 17.23
N LEU A 169 3.08 -6.01 17.48
CA LEU A 169 4.03 -5.11 16.81
C LEU A 169 5.46 -5.51 17.10
N ASP A 170 5.81 -5.81 18.35
CA ASP A 170 7.15 -6.25 18.74
C ASP A 170 7.53 -7.60 18.08
N LYS A 171 6.62 -8.58 18.05
CA LYS A 171 6.81 -9.86 17.35
C LYS A 171 7.09 -9.69 15.87
N GLN A 172 6.49 -8.68 15.23
CA GLN A 172 6.70 -8.40 13.81
C GLN A 172 7.87 -7.42 13.56
N GLY A 173 8.63 -7.05 14.59
CA GLY A 173 9.82 -6.22 14.50
C GLY A 173 9.54 -4.72 14.31
N PHE A 174 8.36 -4.26 14.70
CA PHE A 174 8.09 -2.85 14.95
C PHE A 174 8.39 -2.51 16.42
N ASP A 175 8.43 -1.22 16.76
CA ASP A 175 8.65 -0.76 18.13
C ASP A 175 7.32 -0.67 18.87
N GLY A 176 6.80 -1.80 19.35
CA GLY A 176 5.50 -1.86 20.03
C GLY A 176 5.45 -0.99 21.28
N LYS A 177 6.57 -0.89 22.00
CA LYS A 177 6.66 -0.09 23.24
C LYS A 177 6.46 1.40 23.01
N ASN A 178 7.09 1.97 21.96
CA ASN A 178 7.08 3.41 21.70
C ASN A 178 6.09 3.79 20.59
N THR A 179 5.43 2.83 19.95
CA THR A 179 4.40 3.11 18.94
C THR A 179 3.25 3.90 19.57
N PRO A 180 2.88 5.07 19.00
CA PRO A 180 1.70 5.81 19.45
C PRO A 180 0.43 4.98 19.26
N ILE A 181 -0.38 4.88 20.32
CA ILE A 181 -1.70 4.26 20.28
C ILE A 181 -2.73 5.30 20.69
N ILE A 182 -3.61 5.65 19.78
CA ILE A 182 -4.68 6.62 19.97
C ILE A 182 -5.99 5.88 20.16
N ARG A 183 -6.66 6.08 21.29
CA ARG A 183 -7.95 5.48 21.61
C ARG A 183 -9.06 6.42 21.17
N GLY A 184 -9.96 5.96 20.29
CA GLY A 184 -10.99 6.82 19.71
C GLY A 184 -12.15 6.09 19.08
N SER A 185 -13.06 6.86 18.48
CA SER A 185 -14.16 6.37 17.67
C SER A 185 -14.18 7.14 16.34
N GLY A 186 -13.82 6.45 15.25
CA GLY A 186 -13.88 7.04 13.92
C GLY A 186 -15.31 7.40 13.50
N LEU A 187 -16.31 6.59 13.90
CA LEU A 187 -17.72 6.86 13.61
C LEU A 187 -18.20 8.11 14.33
N LYS A 188 -17.95 8.24 15.62
CA LYS A 188 -18.34 9.42 16.40
C LYS A 188 -17.66 10.69 15.93
N ALA A 189 -16.40 10.60 15.51
CA ALA A 189 -15.70 11.73 14.90
C ALA A 189 -16.27 12.10 13.53
N LEU A 190 -16.70 11.13 12.73
CA LEU A 190 -17.36 11.37 11.45
C LEU A 190 -18.77 11.99 11.60
N GLU A 191 -19.55 11.50 12.58
CA GLU A 191 -20.87 12.05 12.92
C GLU A 191 -20.81 13.49 13.41
N ASN A 192 -19.76 13.84 14.14
CA ASN A 192 -19.52 15.20 14.64
C ASN A 192 -18.06 15.63 14.40
N PRO A 193 -17.70 16.08 13.19
CA PRO A 193 -16.34 16.47 12.85
C PRO A 193 -15.93 17.87 13.34
N GLU A 194 -16.81 18.58 14.08
CA GLU A 194 -16.52 19.92 14.59
C GLU A 194 -15.34 19.92 15.58
N PRO A 195 -14.43 20.92 15.50
CA PRO A 195 -13.33 21.04 16.44
C PRO A 195 -13.82 21.19 17.91
N GLY A 196 -13.04 20.62 18.83
CA GLY A 196 -13.27 20.80 20.27
C GLY A 196 -14.16 19.75 20.94
N ASN A 197 -14.70 18.78 20.20
CA ASN A 197 -15.30 17.61 20.84
C ASN A 197 -14.26 16.49 21.05
N GLU A 198 -14.57 15.56 21.96
CA GLU A 198 -13.67 14.46 22.34
C GLU A 198 -13.19 13.65 21.13
N TRP A 199 -14.09 13.23 20.24
CA TRP A 199 -13.80 12.29 19.17
C TRP A 199 -13.03 12.93 18.02
N SER A 200 -13.39 14.16 17.63
CA SER A 200 -12.61 14.92 16.65
C SER A 200 -11.21 15.25 17.20
N GLY A 201 -11.12 15.49 18.52
CA GLY A 201 -9.85 15.66 19.21
C GLY A 201 -8.93 14.44 19.10
N LYS A 202 -9.48 13.20 19.15
CA LYS A 202 -8.70 11.97 18.96
C LYS A 202 -8.23 11.79 17.52
N VAL A 203 -9.00 12.20 16.54
CA VAL A 203 -8.55 12.24 15.15
C VAL A 203 -7.42 13.27 14.96
N MET A 204 -7.52 14.44 15.59
CA MET A 204 -6.43 15.43 15.54
C MET A 204 -5.17 14.94 16.27
N GLU A 205 -5.30 14.17 17.34
CA GLU A 205 -4.18 13.50 18.02
C GLU A 205 -3.49 12.49 17.10
N LEU A 206 -4.28 11.69 16.35
CA LEU A 206 -3.73 10.79 15.32
C LEU A 206 -2.97 11.55 14.23
N VAL A 207 -3.55 12.63 13.71
CA VAL A 207 -2.91 13.45 12.65
C VAL A 207 -1.61 14.09 13.15
N LYS A 208 -1.59 14.57 14.40
CA LYS A 208 -0.38 15.05 15.06
C LYS A 208 0.67 13.94 15.19
N ALA A 209 0.27 12.75 15.60
CA ALA A 209 1.18 11.61 15.67
C ALA A 209 1.74 11.23 14.28
N LEU A 210 0.96 11.37 13.18
CA LEU A 210 1.48 11.20 11.81
C LEU A 210 2.58 12.21 11.49
N ASP A 211 2.40 13.48 11.86
CA ASP A 211 3.41 14.52 11.64
C ASP A 211 4.70 14.27 12.44
N GLU A 212 4.58 13.80 13.69
CA GLU A 212 5.70 13.69 14.62
C GLU A 212 6.42 12.33 14.57
N TYR A 213 5.69 11.23 14.38
CA TYR A 213 6.22 9.87 14.50
C TYR A 213 6.64 9.24 13.18
N ILE A 214 5.94 9.55 12.08
CA ILE A 214 6.33 9.04 10.77
C ILE A 214 7.51 9.88 10.25
N PRO A 215 8.67 9.27 9.94
CA PRO A 215 9.82 10.03 9.44
C PRO A 215 9.52 10.61 8.07
N GLU A 216 10.15 11.74 7.75
CA GLU A 216 10.15 12.25 6.39
C GLU A 216 10.91 11.26 5.50
N PRO A 217 10.26 10.76 4.42
CA PRO A 217 10.88 9.75 3.59
C PRO A 217 12.00 10.32 2.72
N VAL A 218 13.13 9.60 2.68
CA VAL A 218 14.23 9.92 1.77
C VAL A 218 13.83 9.49 0.36
N ARG A 219 13.80 10.42 -0.59
CA ARG A 219 13.42 10.18 -1.98
C ARG A 219 14.66 10.05 -2.87
N GLU A 220 14.74 8.94 -3.61
CA GLU A 220 15.85 8.67 -4.53
C GLU A 220 15.63 9.38 -5.88
N LEU A 221 15.75 10.73 -5.88
CA LEU A 221 15.48 11.56 -7.07
C LEU A 221 16.53 11.41 -8.16
N ASP A 222 17.79 11.12 -7.78
CA ASP A 222 18.93 11.05 -8.71
C ASP A 222 19.02 9.69 -9.44
N LYS A 223 18.25 8.68 -9.02
CA LYS A 223 18.19 7.39 -9.69
C LYS A 223 17.34 7.46 -10.96
N PRO A 224 17.57 6.53 -11.93
CA PRO A 224 16.70 6.40 -13.09
C PRO A 224 15.24 6.19 -12.68
N PHE A 225 14.31 6.87 -13.38
CA PHE A 225 12.87 6.76 -13.14
C PHE A 225 12.38 5.32 -13.18
N LEU A 226 11.55 4.97 -12.21
CA LEU A 226 10.80 3.73 -12.14
C LEU A 226 9.49 3.92 -11.39
N MET A 227 8.40 3.41 -11.97
CA MET A 227 7.06 3.39 -11.38
C MET A 227 6.42 2.02 -11.59
N ALA A 228 5.92 1.38 -10.54
CA ALA A 228 5.13 0.16 -10.65
C ALA A 228 3.70 0.49 -11.10
N ILE A 229 3.19 -0.21 -12.11
CA ILE A 229 1.82 -0.01 -12.63
C ILE A 229 0.83 -0.75 -11.73
N GLU A 230 -0.11 -0.01 -11.17
CA GLU A 230 -1.16 -0.51 -10.29
C GLU A 230 -2.48 -0.68 -11.00
N ASP A 231 -2.83 0.31 -11.84
CA ASP A 231 -4.06 0.27 -12.59
C ASP A 231 -3.90 0.93 -13.96
N VAL A 232 -4.78 0.60 -14.89
CA VAL A 232 -4.74 1.07 -16.28
C VAL A 232 -6.13 1.55 -16.70
N PHE A 233 -6.22 2.80 -17.09
CA PHE A 233 -7.44 3.43 -17.54
C PHE A 233 -7.34 3.88 -18.99
N SER A 234 -8.46 3.88 -19.70
CA SER A 234 -8.60 4.56 -20.98
C SER A 234 -9.46 5.80 -20.81
N ILE A 235 -8.93 6.96 -21.17
CA ILE A 235 -9.63 8.22 -21.12
C ILE A 235 -9.94 8.65 -22.56
N GLU A 236 -11.22 8.81 -22.88
CA GLU A 236 -11.66 9.22 -24.21
C GLU A 236 -11.02 10.57 -24.58
N GLY A 237 -10.42 10.65 -25.76
CA GLY A 237 -9.71 11.83 -26.25
C GLY A 237 -8.33 12.09 -25.66
N ARG A 238 -7.90 11.34 -24.60
CA ARG A 238 -6.59 11.53 -23.94
C ARG A 238 -5.67 10.31 -24.02
N GLY A 239 -6.22 9.11 -24.27
CA GLY A 239 -5.48 7.87 -24.40
C GLY A 239 -5.41 7.03 -23.14
N THR A 240 -4.36 6.23 -23.02
CA THR A 240 -4.14 5.33 -21.88
C THR A 240 -3.44 6.06 -20.74
N VAL A 241 -3.98 5.91 -19.55
CA VAL A 241 -3.39 6.40 -18.30
C VAL A 241 -3.04 5.19 -17.43
N VAL A 242 -1.82 5.15 -16.95
CA VAL A 242 -1.38 4.19 -15.95
C VAL A 242 -1.18 4.90 -14.62
N THR A 243 -1.60 4.27 -13.54
CA THR A 243 -1.44 4.82 -12.19
C THR A 243 -0.48 3.99 -11.37
N GLY A 244 0.18 4.62 -10.43
CA GLY A 244 1.08 3.97 -9.48
C GLY A 244 1.90 4.97 -8.69
N ARG A 245 2.60 4.45 -7.69
CA ARG A 245 3.62 5.22 -6.97
C ARG A 245 4.91 5.23 -7.78
N ILE A 246 5.53 6.39 -7.89
CA ILE A 246 6.88 6.51 -8.43
C ILE A 246 7.86 6.05 -7.35
N ASP A 247 8.55 4.93 -7.59
CA ASP A 247 9.48 4.34 -6.63
C ASP A 247 10.76 5.17 -6.51
N ARG A 248 11.31 5.60 -7.66
CA ARG A 248 12.56 6.36 -7.75
C ARG A 248 12.62 7.23 -8.99
N GLY A 249 13.48 8.24 -8.94
CA GLY A 249 13.77 9.13 -10.06
C GLY A 249 12.69 10.17 -10.32
N ILE A 250 12.79 10.77 -11.48
CA ILE A 250 11.90 11.83 -11.98
C ILE A 250 11.49 11.46 -13.40
N VAL A 251 10.23 11.73 -13.76
CA VAL A 251 9.71 11.64 -15.13
C VAL A 251 9.07 12.97 -15.52
N LYS A 252 9.35 13.44 -16.74
CA LYS A 252 8.81 14.70 -17.27
C LYS A 252 7.87 14.44 -18.43
N VAL A 253 6.95 15.36 -18.64
CA VAL A 253 6.11 15.38 -19.85
C VAL A 253 7.03 15.51 -21.07
N GLY A 254 6.81 14.67 -22.08
CA GLY A 254 7.62 14.59 -23.29
C GLY A 254 8.74 13.55 -23.25
N GLU A 255 9.07 12.96 -22.10
CA GLU A 255 10.11 11.93 -22.00
C GLU A 255 9.65 10.58 -22.54
N GLU A 256 10.60 9.83 -23.12
CA GLU A 256 10.43 8.43 -23.52
C GLU A 256 10.58 7.52 -22.28
N VAL A 257 9.69 6.55 -22.14
CA VAL A 257 9.72 5.50 -21.12
C VAL A 257 9.51 4.13 -21.74
N GLU A 258 9.90 3.09 -21.02
CA GLU A 258 9.64 1.69 -21.37
C GLU A 258 8.61 1.06 -20.44
N ILE A 259 7.69 0.30 -21.01
CA ILE A 259 6.75 -0.59 -20.30
C ILE A 259 7.42 -1.97 -20.26
N ILE A 260 7.72 -2.48 -19.06
CA ILE A 260 8.56 -3.67 -18.88
C ILE A 260 7.84 -4.71 -18.00
N GLY A 261 8.00 -5.99 -18.37
CA GLY A 261 7.46 -7.15 -17.63
C GLY A 261 6.18 -7.70 -18.24
N ILE A 262 5.89 -8.97 -17.97
CA ILE A 262 4.72 -9.73 -18.43
C ILE A 262 4.69 -9.96 -19.96
N LYS A 263 4.88 -8.92 -20.74
CA LYS A 263 4.94 -8.93 -22.22
C LYS A 263 6.28 -8.36 -22.71
N ASP A 264 6.47 -8.36 -24.01
CA ASP A 264 7.62 -7.72 -24.66
C ASP A 264 7.69 -6.24 -24.24
N THR A 265 8.92 -5.77 -24.03
CA THR A 265 9.17 -4.37 -23.67
C THR A 265 8.76 -3.42 -24.79
N VAL A 266 7.95 -2.44 -24.47
CA VAL A 266 7.44 -1.44 -25.42
C VAL A 266 7.87 -0.04 -25.00
N LYS A 267 8.34 0.76 -25.95
CA LYS A 267 8.65 2.18 -25.76
C LYS A 267 7.43 3.05 -26.02
N THR A 268 7.26 4.07 -25.20
CA THR A 268 6.20 5.07 -25.35
C THR A 268 6.67 6.43 -24.84
N THR A 269 5.88 7.47 -25.07
CA THR A 269 6.18 8.83 -24.62
C THR A 269 5.13 9.27 -23.60
N VAL A 270 5.59 9.89 -22.53
CA VAL A 270 4.72 10.52 -21.51
C VAL A 270 4.12 11.79 -22.09
N THR A 271 2.79 11.87 -22.16
CA THR A 271 2.07 13.04 -22.67
C THR A 271 1.46 13.92 -21.55
N GLY A 272 1.43 13.40 -20.33
CA GLY A 272 0.96 14.12 -19.17
C GLY A 272 1.27 13.36 -17.88
N VAL A 273 1.40 14.08 -16.80
CA VAL A 273 1.51 13.56 -15.44
C VAL A 273 0.48 14.26 -14.57
N GLU A 274 -0.27 13.52 -13.80
CA GLU A 274 -1.33 14.03 -12.92
C GLU A 274 -1.24 13.40 -11.53
N MET A 275 -1.56 14.16 -10.50
CA MET A 275 -1.72 13.70 -9.13
C MET A 275 -2.93 14.36 -8.50
N PHE A 276 -3.87 13.59 -7.93
CA PHE A 276 -5.13 14.09 -7.36
C PHE A 276 -5.91 15.05 -8.29
N ASN A 277 -6.04 14.68 -9.57
CA ASN A 277 -6.69 15.49 -10.61
C ASN A 277 -6.04 16.87 -10.86
N LYS A 278 -4.78 17.05 -10.48
CA LYS A 278 -3.98 18.25 -10.75
C LYS A 278 -2.85 17.87 -11.71
N SER A 279 -2.59 18.71 -12.70
CA SER A 279 -1.51 18.49 -13.66
C SER A 279 -0.15 18.83 -13.06
N LEU A 280 0.86 18.05 -13.46
CA LEU A 280 2.26 18.23 -13.08
C LEU A 280 3.12 18.32 -14.35
N GLN A 281 4.15 19.17 -14.34
CA GLN A 281 5.18 19.20 -15.38
C GLN A 281 6.12 17.98 -15.26
N GLN A 282 6.28 17.48 -14.04
CA GLN A 282 7.07 16.29 -13.74
C GLN A 282 6.52 15.54 -12.53
N GLY A 283 6.59 14.21 -12.56
CA GLY A 283 6.42 13.33 -11.42
C GLY A 283 7.78 12.95 -10.82
N GLN A 284 7.83 12.72 -9.52
CA GLN A 284 9.06 12.36 -8.82
C GLN A 284 8.83 11.23 -7.80
N ALA A 285 9.92 10.61 -7.34
CA ALA A 285 9.88 9.56 -6.33
C ALA A 285 8.98 9.94 -5.14
N GLY A 286 8.06 9.04 -4.80
CA GLY A 286 7.05 9.22 -3.74
C GLY A 286 5.69 9.69 -4.22
N ASP A 287 5.55 10.24 -5.44
CA ASP A 287 4.26 10.66 -5.96
C ASP A 287 3.38 9.46 -6.32
N ASN A 288 2.10 9.50 -5.97
CA ASN A 288 1.06 8.63 -6.53
C ASN A 288 0.51 9.30 -7.79
N ALA A 289 1.04 8.91 -8.93
CA ALA A 289 0.83 9.61 -10.18
C ALA A 289 0.01 8.80 -11.18
N GLY A 290 -0.80 9.51 -11.97
CA GLY A 290 -1.34 9.04 -13.24
C GLY A 290 -0.46 9.54 -14.38
N VAL A 291 0.09 8.62 -15.17
CA VAL A 291 0.96 8.93 -16.31
C VAL A 291 0.23 8.62 -17.60
N LEU A 292 0.06 9.63 -18.46
CA LEU A 292 -0.58 9.50 -19.76
C LEU A 292 0.45 9.05 -20.80
N LEU A 293 0.11 8.01 -21.57
CA LEU A 293 1.00 7.36 -22.52
C LEU A 293 0.51 7.55 -23.97
N ARG A 294 1.44 7.94 -24.86
CA ARG A 294 1.14 8.15 -26.29
C ARG A 294 1.03 6.82 -27.04
N GLY A 295 -0.04 6.66 -27.83
CA GLY A 295 -0.18 5.56 -28.77
C GLY A 295 -0.24 4.16 -28.14
N THR A 296 -0.37 4.08 -26.84
CA THR A 296 -0.48 2.81 -26.10
C THR A 296 -1.97 2.52 -25.87
N LYS A 297 -2.39 1.30 -26.18
CA LYS A 297 -3.76 0.86 -25.91
C LYS A 297 -3.86 0.27 -24.51
N LYS A 298 -5.05 0.34 -23.90
CA LYS A 298 -5.30 -0.19 -22.55
C LYS A 298 -4.99 -1.70 -22.47
N GLU A 299 -5.31 -2.46 -23.49
CA GLU A 299 -5.08 -3.92 -23.57
C GLU A 299 -3.61 -4.32 -23.74
N ASP A 300 -2.72 -3.37 -24.03
CA ASP A 300 -1.29 -3.63 -24.17
C ASP A 300 -0.53 -3.47 -22.84
N VAL A 301 -1.17 -2.83 -21.87
CA VAL A 301 -0.57 -2.54 -20.55
C VAL A 301 -1.33 -3.27 -19.46
N HIS A 302 -0.61 -3.83 -18.50
CA HIS A 302 -1.18 -4.61 -17.41
C HIS A 302 -0.63 -4.16 -16.05
N ARG A 303 -1.47 -4.27 -15.02
CA ARG A 303 -1.03 -4.22 -13.64
C ARG A 303 0.11 -5.23 -13.43
N GLY A 304 1.16 -4.83 -12.74
CA GLY A 304 2.33 -5.65 -12.48
C GLY A 304 3.50 -5.40 -13.42
N GLN A 305 3.29 -4.69 -14.52
CA GLN A 305 4.39 -4.12 -15.31
C GLN A 305 4.94 -2.87 -14.62
N ILE A 306 6.07 -2.38 -15.09
CA ILE A 306 6.65 -1.11 -14.65
C ILE A 306 6.79 -0.14 -15.81
N LEU A 307 6.73 1.16 -15.51
CA LEU A 307 7.30 2.21 -16.34
C LEU A 307 8.70 2.50 -15.85
N ALA A 308 9.68 2.53 -16.76
CA ALA A 308 11.06 2.85 -16.41
C ALA A 308 11.72 3.73 -17.48
N LYS A 309 12.80 4.41 -17.08
CA LYS A 309 13.68 5.09 -18.02
C LYS A 309 14.27 4.07 -19.00
N PRO A 310 14.31 4.35 -20.30
CA PRO A 310 14.79 3.38 -21.30
C PRO A 310 16.15 2.78 -20.99
N GLY A 311 16.22 1.43 -21.06
CA GLY A 311 17.45 0.67 -20.85
C GLY A 311 17.93 0.54 -19.41
N THR A 312 17.15 0.97 -18.42
CA THR A 312 17.56 0.94 -16.99
C THR A 312 17.01 -0.22 -16.20
N SER A 313 16.04 -0.97 -16.72
CA SER A 313 15.48 -2.17 -16.12
C SER A 313 15.22 -3.23 -17.18
N LYS A 314 15.14 -4.49 -16.75
CA LYS A 314 14.85 -5.64 -17.62
C LYS A 314 13.90 -6.60 -16.93
N PRO A 315 13.10 -7.37 -17.70
CA PRO A 315 12.33 -8.45 -17.14
C PRO A 315 13.22 -9.68 -16.89
N HIS A 316 12.92 -10.42 -15.83
CA HIS A 316 13.66 -11.60 -15.41
C HIS A 316 12.73 -12.75 -15.08
N THR A 317 13.21 -13.99 -15.23
CA THR A 317 12.46 -15.22 -14.95
C THR A 317 13.08 -16.08 -13.87
N GLU A 318 14.37 -15.86 -13.53
CA GLU A 318 15.06 -16.68 -12.53
C GLU A 318 15.87 -15.81 -11.56
N PHE A 319 15.77 -16.12 -10.26
CA PHE A 319 16.53 -15.45 -9.22
C PHE A 319 16.84 -16.37 -8.04
N GLU A 320 17.84 -16.03 -7.26
CA GLU A 320 18.10 -16.59 -5.93
C GLU A 320 17.53 -15.67 -4.87
N SER A 321 17.09 -16.24 -3.76
CA SER A 321 16.47 -15.49 -2.67
C SER A 321 16.79 -16.10 -1.31
N GLU A 322 16.84 -15.24 -0.29
CA GLU A 322 16.78 -15.64 1.11
C GLU A 322 15.36 -15.43 1.62
N VAL A 323 14.78 -16.46 2.23
CA VAL A 323 13.35 -16.50 2.57
C VAL A 323 13.16 -17.05 3.97
N TYR A 324 12.31 -16.40 4.76
CA TYR A 324 11.76 -16.93 6.00
C TYR A 324 10.40 -17.56 5.74
N ILE A 325 10.22 -18.79 6.20
CA ILE A 325 8.96 -19.53 6.07
C ILE A 325 8.17 -19.41 7.37
N LEU A 326 6.97 -18.83 7.27
CA LEU A 326 6.11 -18.57 8.42
C LEU A 326 5.66 -19.86 9.09
N THR A 327 5.67 -19.86 10.43
CA THR A 327 5.14 -20.96 11.25
C THR A 327 3.61 -20.99 11.21
N LYS A 328 3.03 -22.08 11.73
CA LYS A 328 1.57 -22.19 11.90
C LYS A 328 1.00 -21.11 12.82
N GLU A 329 1.70 -20.77 13.89
CA GLU A 329 1.33 -19.75 14.86
C GLU A 329 1.33 -18.35 14.26
N GLU A 330 2.17 -18.12 13.24
CA GLU A 330 2.23 -16.89 12.44
C GLU A 330 1.19 -16.87 11.31
N GLY A 331 0.34 -17.89 11.20
CA GLY A 331 -0.67 -18.04 10.15
C GLY A 331 -0.14 -18.70 8.87
N GLY A 332 1.10 -19.16 8.87
CA GLY A 332 1.77 -19.80 7.74
C GLY A 332 1.46 -21.29 7.57
N ARG A 333 2.46 -22.04 7.13
CA ARG A 333 2.38 -23.47 6.85
C ARG A 333 2.47 -24.31 8.15
N HIS A 334 1.99 -25.53 8.07
CA HIS A 334 2.18 -26.56 9.11
C HIS A 334 2.89 -27.83 8.58
N THR A 335 3.22 -27.84 7.28
CA THR A 335 3.91 -28.96 6.62
C THR A 335 5.16 -28.45 5.89
N PRO A 336 6.21 -29.28 5.79
CA PRO A 336 7.39 -28.94 4.99
C PRO A 336 7.06 -28.85 3.51
N PHE A 337 7.98 -28.26 2.73
CA PHE A 337 7.98 -28.35 1.27
C PHE A 337 9.34 -28.80 0.74
N PHE A 338 9.37 -29.22 -0.52
CA PHE A 338 10.49 -29.82 -1.21
C PHE A 338 10.80 -29.05 -2.51
N THR A 339 11.91 -29.37 -3.14
CA THR A 339 12.17 -28.92 -4.53
C THR A 339 10.99 -29.26 -5.44
N GLY A 340 10.62 -28.32 -6.32
CA GLY A 340 9.43 -28.41 -7.15
C GLY A 340 8.17 -27.77 -6.56
N TYR A 341 8.25 -27.17 -5.37
CA TYR A 341 7.16 -26.40 -4.78
C TYR A 341 6.81 -25.18 -5.64
N LYS A 342 5.52 -24.94 -5.90
CA LYS A 342 5.03 -23.92 -6.85
C LYS A 342 4.04 -22.94 -6.21
N PRO A 343 4.47 -22.07 -5.31
CA PRO A 343 3.63 -21.04 -4.74
C PRO A 343 3.49 -19.81 -5.66
N GLN A 344 2.72 -18.83 -5.21
CA GLN A 344 2.65 -17.50 -5.80
C GLN A 344 3.63 -16.55 -5.12
N PHE A 345 4.41 -15.84 -5.93
CA PHE A 345 5.33 -14.78 -5.51
C PHE A 345 4.70 -13.43 -5.77
N TYR A 346 4.54 -12.65 -4.71
CA TYR A 346 3.98 -11.30 -4.77
C TYR A 346 5.13 -10.30 -4.76
N VAL A 347 5.31 -9.62 -5.88
CA VAL A 347 6.42 -8.68 -6.12
C VAL A 347 5.83 -7.36 -6.60
N ARG A 348 6.06 -6.25 -5.89
CA ARG A 348 5.43 -4.95 -6.20
C ARG A 348 3.91 -5.08 -6.36
N THR A 349 3.39 -4.82 -7.56
CA THR A 349 1.95 -4.83 -7.89
C THR A 349 1.49 -6.12 -8.58
N THR A 350 2.41 -7.09 -8.78
CA THR A 350 2.12 -8.36 -9.47
C THR A 350 2.20 -9.57 -8.55
N ASP A 351 1.54 -10.64 -8.97
CA ASP A 351 1.73 -11.98 -8.46
C ASP A 351 2.05 -12.92 -9.63
N VAL A 352 2.99 -13.82 -9.41
CA VAL A 352 3.42 -14.79 -10.42
C VAL A 352 3.75 -16.12 -9.76
N THR A 353 3.36 -17.21 -10.38
CA THR A 353 3.74 -18.55 -9.93
C THR A 353 5.22 -18.79 -10.22
N GLY A 354 5.93 -19.34 -9.24
CA GLY A 354 7.34 -19.73 -9.41
C GLY A 354 7.62 -21.09 -8.84
N GLU A 355 8.50 -21.85 -9.48
CA GLU A 355 8.99 -23.12 -9.01
C GLU A 355 10.25 -22.94 -8.17
N VAL A 356 10.24 -23.51 -6.96
CA VAL A 356 11.35 -23.46 -6.00
C VAL A 356 12.29 -24.62 -6.23
N THR A 357 13.59 -24.34 -6.32
CA THR A 357 14.67 -25.34 -6.31
C THR A 357 15.54 -25.10 -5.09
N LEU A 358 15.57 -26.07 -4.18
CA LEU A 358 16.40 -26.01 -2.99
C LEU A 358 17.88 -26.22 -3.34
N LYS A 359 18.78 -25.71 -2.49
CA LYS A 359 20.22 -25.92 -2.64
C LYS A 359 20.56 -27.40 -2.47
N GLU A 360 21.65 -27.82 -3.10
CA GLU A 360 22.21 -29.18 -2.94
C GLU A 360 22.45 -29.49 -1.45
N GLY A 361 22.00 -30.65 -1.01
CA GLY A 361 22.07 -31.07 0.40
C GLY A 361 20.90 -30.65 1.29
N VAL A 362 19.96 -29.82 0.77
CA VAL A 362 18.73 -29.47 1.49
C VAL A 362 17.59 -30.32 0.91
N GLU A 363 17.12 -31.29 1.67
CA GLU A 363 16.02 -32.16 1.23
C GLU A 363 14.66 -31.50 1.35
N MET A 364 14.41 -30.75 2.45
CA MET A 364 13.14 -30.10 2.74
C MET A 364 13.35 -28.81 3.51
N VAL A 365 12.31 -27.99 3.55
CA VAL A 365 12.24 -26.73 4.33
C VAL A 365 11.04 -26.81 5.26
N MET A 366 11.27 -26.54 6.54
CA MET A 366 10.25 -26.54 7.58
C MET A 366 9.67 -25.14 7.82
N PRO A 367 8.42 -25.03 8.29
CA PRO A 367 7.92 -23.78 8.86
C PRO A 367 8.85 -23.30 9.99
N GLY A 368 9.22 -22.00 9.96
CA GLY A 368 10.17 -21.38 10.88
C GLY A 368 11.61 -21.31 10.36
N ASP A 369 11.91 -21.99 9.24
CA ASP A 369 13.25 -21.94 8.65
C ASP A 369 13.51 -20.63 7.90
N THR A 370 14.75 -20.15 7.98
CA THR A 370 15.32 -19.19 7.02
C THR A 370 16.19 -19.96 6.03
N VAL A 371 15.87 -19.86 4.76
CA VAL A 371 16.49 -20.69 3.70
C VAL A 371 16.81 -19.88 2.46
N THR A 372 17.89 -20.24 1.79
CA THR A 372 18.20 -19.72 0.46
C THR A 372 17.82 -20.75 -0.60
N PHE A 373 17.04 -20.32 -1.61
CA PHE A 373 16.68 -21.16 -2.74
C PHE A 373 16.59 -20.36 -4.04
N LYS A 374 16.61 -21.09 -5.15
CA LYS A 374 16.42 -20.55 -6.48
C LYS A 374 14.95 -20.62 -6.86
N VAL A 375 14.44 -19.57 -7.52
CA VAL A 375 13.08 -19.49 -8.04
C VAL A 375 13.12 -19.35 -9.56
N LYS A 376 12.28 -20.15 -10.23
CA LYS A 376 12.01 -20.03 -11.65
C LYS A 376 10.55 -19.64 -11.84
N LEU A 377 10.31 -18.41 -12.31
CA LEU A 377 8.98 -17.87 -12.54
C LEU A 377 8.37 -18.42 -13.85
N VAL A 378 7.06 -18.54 -13.90
CA VAL A 378 6.34 -18.98 -15.13
C VAL A 378 6.28 -17.89 -16.20
N GLY A 379 6.59 -16.66 -15.88
CA GLY A 379 6.63 -15.53 -16.81
C GLY A 379 7.59 -14.45 -16.35
N PRO A 380 8.05 -13.59 -17.27
CA PRO A 380 8.99 -12.54 -16.97
C PRO A 380 8.33 -11.40 -16.18
N ILE A 381 8.99 -10.93 -15.11
CA ILE A 381 8.60 -9.76 -14.35
C ILE A 381 9.78 -8.83 -14.14
N ALA A 382 9.52 -7.55 -13.92
CA ALA A 382 10.55 -6.59 -13.54
C ALA A 382 10.94 -6.79 -12.06
N ILE A 383 12.03 -7.51 -11.84
CA ILE A 383 12.58 -7.81 -10.52
C ILE A 383 14.04 -7.38 -10.45
N GLU A 384 14.47 -6.92 -9.28
CA GLU A 384 15.84 -6.41 -9.03
C GLU A 384 16.40 -7.03 -7.75
N GLU A 385 17.72 -7.04 -7.62
CA GLU A 385 18.38 -7.47 -6.38
C GLU A 385 17.97 -6.59 -5.19
N GLN A 386 17.94 -7.15 -4.00
CA GLN A 386 17.46 -6.56 -2.75
C GLN A 386 15.96 -6.25 -2.71
N MET A 387 15.21 -6.66 -3.73
CA MET A 387 13.75 -6.51 -3.73
C MET A 387 13.11 -7.52 -2.78
N ARG A 388 12.16 -7.04 -1.98
CA ARG A 388 11.36 -7.87 -1.08
C ARG A 388 10.15 -8.45 -1.81
N PHE A 389 9.73 -9.64 -1.38
CA PHE A 389 8.54 -10.30 -1.88
C PHE A 389 7.86 -11.13 -0.79
N ALA A 390 6.57 -11.40 -0.99
CA ALA A 390 5.82 -12.35 -0.17
C ALA A 390 5.54 -13.63 -0.96
N ILE A 391 5.47 -14.75 -0.26
CA ILE A 391 5.08 -16.05 -0.82
C ILE A 391 3.69 -16.41 -0.30
N ARG A 392 2.78 -16.79 -1.19
CA ARG A 392 1.42 -17.16 -0.82
C ARG A 392 1.02 -18.51 -1.40
N GLU A 393 0.21 -19.25 -0.63
CA GLU A 393 -0.38 -20.53 -1.00
C GLU A 393 -1.76 -20.65 -0.38
N GLY A 394 -2.75 -21.09 -1.15
CA GLY A 394 -4.11 -21.36 -0.65
C GLY A 394 -4.76 -20.16 0.05
N GLY A 395 -4.49 -18.93 -0.41
CA GLY A 395 -5.04 -17.71 0.17
C GLY A 395 -4.31 -17.20 1.42
N LYS A 396 -3.21 -17.85 1.85
CA LYS A 396 -2.43 -17.47 3.04
C LYS A 396 -1.02 -17.02 2.67
N THR A 397 -0.47 -16.08 3.40
CA THR A 397 0.96 -15.77 3.35
C THR A 397 1.73 -16.85 4.08
N VAL A 398 2.67 -17.50 3.39
CA VAL A 398 3.42 -18.66 3.92
C VAL A 398 4.92 -18.39 4.05
N GLY A 399 5.38 -17.27 3.52
CA GLY A 399 6.78 -16.87 3.64
C GLY A 399 7.00 -15.46 3.09
N ALA A 400 8.17 -14.95 3.37
CA ALA A 400 8.64 -13.67 2.89
C ALA A 400 10.14 -13.69 2.68
N GLY A 401 10.62 -12.98 1.66
CA GLY A 401 12.04 -13.04 1.32
C GLY A 401 12.54 -11.81 0.60
N VAL A 402 13.82 -11.87 0.30
CA VAL A 402 14.57 -10.86 -0.44
C VAL A 402 15.28 -11.52 -1.61
N VAL A 403 15.27 -10.89 -2.78
CA VAL A 403 16.05 -11.30 -3.94
C VAL A 403 17.53 -11.03 -3.66
N THR A 404 18.34 -12.06 -3.65
CA THR A 404 19.78 -11.93 -3.39
C THR A 404 20.60 -11.83 -4.66
N LYS A 405 20.09 -12.43 -5.75
CA LYS A 405 20.80 -12.45 -7.04
C LYS A 405 19.83 -12.69 -8.20
N ILE A 406 19.97 -11.95 -9.27
CA ILE A 406 19.30 -12.23 -10.56
C ILE A 406 20.10 -13.26 -11.34
N VAL A 407 19.42 -14.28 -11.89
CA VAL A 407 20.05 -15.39 -12.62
C VAL A 407 19.74 -15.32 -14.13
N ALA A 408 18.47 -15.07 -14.53
CA ALA A 408 18.05 -14.97 -15.93
C ALA A 408 16.81 -14.09 -16.10
#